data_c73ff27825aa1a5fe832ae3d8b135c8f
#
_entry.id   c73ff27825aa1a5fe832ae3d8b135c8f
#
_cell.length_a   1.000
_cell.length_b   1.000
_cell.length_c   1.000
_cell.angle_alpha   90.00
_cell.angle_beta   90.00
_cell.angle_gamma   90.00
#
_symmetry.space_group_name_H-M   'P 1'
#
loop_
_entity.id
_entity.type
_entity.pdbx_description
1 polymer ?
#
loop_
_entity_poly.entity_id
_entity_poly.type
_entity_poly.pdbx_seq_one_letter_code
_entity_poly.pdbx_strand_id
1 'polypeptide(L)'
;MSSLPRAQVMTPSAPPVPQRRVLAARLEPFDSYWQAPKDIDAGFRSFTAYYKANYLGRLPAARDTSILVVSCGPGYLVHMLREQGYHNVLGIDSDPEKVAHARRHNLPCETAHAFEFLEGREGAYDVIIPEQELNHLTLDETIEFLRLCRRALRPGGQVIVYAMNGANPFVGSENLSHNIDHFYNVTEYSLQQILELSGFTRIQVFPLKLYVFWKNPLNYVGLAVTTVLELLLRGVFVLYGKKVRVLSKKIAASAVVP
;
A
#
# COMPACT_ATOMS: atom_id res chain seq x y z
N MET A 1 -27.97 57.31 -25.36
CA MET A 1 -28.08 55.87 -25.04
C MET A 1 -26.70 55.42 -24.63
N SER A 2 -26.48 55.39 -23.33
CA SER A 2 -25.18 55.04 -22.74
C SER A 2 -25.13 53.49 -22.47
N SER A 3 -24.20 52.81 -23.09
CA SER A 3 -23.97 51.40 -22.92
C SER A 3 -23.23 51.10 -21.59
N LEU A 4 -23.87 50.40 -20.70
CA LEU A 4 -23.27 49.90 -19.46
C LEU A 4 -22.18 48.85 -19.76
N PRO A 5 -21.04 48.88 -19.08
CA PRO A 5 -19.99 47.87 -19.26
C PRO A 5 -20.44 46.52 -18.69
N ARG A 6 -20.23 45.44 -19.48
CA ARG A 6 -20.44 44.06 -19.06
C ARG A 6 -19.52 43.75 -17.88
N ALA A 7 -20.10 43.34 -16.75
CA ALA A 7 -19.36 42.78 -15.64
C ALA A 7 -18.63 41.50 -16.08
N GLN A 8 -17.31 41.50 -15.95
CA GLN A 8 -16.50 40.26 -16.08
C GLN A 8 -16.83 39.33 -14.90
N VAL A 9 -17.41 38.19 -15.22
CA VAL A 9 -17.59 37.11 -14.26
C VAL A 9 -16.21 36.57 -13.98
N MET A 10 -15.66 36.91 -12.82
CA MET A 10 -14.45 36.25 -12.29
C MET A 10 -14.79 34.78 -11.98
N THR A 11 -14.26 33.87 -12.76
CA THR A 11 -14.25 32.45 -12.40
C THR A 11 -13.44 32.31 -11.11
N PRO A 12 -13.99 31.68 -10.05
CA PRO A 12 -13.22 31.44 -8.84
C PRO A 12 -12.00 30.54 -9.20
N SER A 13 -10.81 31.03 -8.90
CA SER A 13 -9.60 30.21 -8.98
C SER A 13 -9.78 28.98 -8.09
N ALA A 14 -9.44 27.81 -8.62
CA ALA A 14 -9.42 26.60 -7.82
C ALA A 14 -8.63 26.85 -6.51
N PRO A 15 -9.11 26.36 -5.35
CA PRO A 15 -8.38 26.51 -4.10
C PRO A 15 -6.97 25.93 -4.29
N PRO A 16 -5.94 26.58 -3.72
CA PRO A 16 -4.57 26.05 -3.82
C PRO A 16 -4.55 24.65 -3.24
N VAL A 17 -4.02 23.71 -4.01
CA VAL A 17 -3.75 22.34 -3.53
C VAL A 17 -2.97 22.47 -2.21
N PRO A 18 -3.46 21.89 -1.09
CA PRO A 18 -2.75 21.99 0.17
C PRO A 18 -1.32 21.49 -0.03
N GLN A 19 -0.34 22.35 0.22
CA GLN A 19 1.05 21.93 0.22
C GLN A 19 1.15 20.77 1.24
N ARG A 20 1.44 19.57 0.76
CA ARG A 20 1.71 18.42 1.61
C ARG A 20 2.71 18.86 2.67
N ARG A 21 2.33 18.85 3.92
CA ARG A 21 3.30 18.92 5.01
C ARG A 21 4.10 17.63 4.93
N VAL A 22 5.29 17.73 4.36
CA VAL A 22 6.29 16.68 4.50
C VAL A 22 6.61 16.63 5.99
N LEU A 23 5.99 15.68 6.70
CA LEU A 23 6.39 15.38 8.06
C LEU A 23 7.87 15.00 7.99
N ALA A 24 8.67 15.69 8.80
CA ALA A 24 10.11 15.51 8.78
C ALA A 24 10.45 14.01 8.87
N ALA A 25 11.45 13.58 8.13
CA ALA A 25 11.94 12.21 7.99
C ALA A 25 12.30 11.48 9.31
N ARG A 26 12.03 12.08 10.47
CA ARG A 26 12.21 11.51 11.80
C ARG A 26 11.01 10.72 12.33
N LEU A 27 9.86 10.85 11.67
CA LEU A 27 8.72 9.98 11.96
C LEU A 27 8.86 8.76 11.03
N GLU A 28 9.70 7.83 11.46
CA GLU A 28 10.00 6.63 10.71
C GLU A 28 8.75 5.80 10.54
N PRO A 29 8.40 5.44 9.29
CA PRO A 29 7.23 4.63 8.99
C PRO A 29 7.36 3.16 9.39
N PHE A 30 8.44 2.76 10.04
CA PHE A 30 8.62 1.39 10.52
C PHE A 30 7.94 1.17 11.87
N ASP A 31 6.66 1.26 11.84
CA ASP A 31 5.77 1.15 12.96
C ASP A 31 5.67 -0.16 13.61
N SER A 32 6.23 -1.16 13.09
CA SER A 32 6.09 -2.42 13.76
C SER A 32 7.38 -2.75 14.45
N TYR A 33 7.36 -2.62 15.75
CA TYR A 33 8.39 -3.12 16.66
C TYR A 33 8.90 -4.54 16.30
N TRP A 34 8.06 -5.33 15.66
CA TRP A 34 8.34 -6.69 15.20
C TRP A 34 8.90 -6.76 13.78
N GLN A 35 8.76 -5.72 12.99
CA GLN A 35 9.05 -5.72 11.56
C GLN A 35 10.23 -4.84 11.18
N ALA A 36 10.56 -3.85 12.01
CA ALA A 36 11.73 -3.02 11.77
C ALA A 36 13.01 -3.83 12.05
N PRO A 37 13.80 -4.17 11.06
CA PRO A 37 15.10 -4.76 11.31
C PRO A 37 15.97 -3.70 12.00
N LYS A 38 16.64 -4.08 13.08
CA LYS A 38 17.65 -3.23 13.73
C LYS A 38 18.81 -2.88 12.78
N ASP A 39 18.93 -3.64 11.73
CA ASP A 39 19.91 -3.51 10.66
C ASP A 39 19.15 -3.59 9.34
N ILE A 40 19.28 -2.55 8.51
CA ILE A 40 18.62 -2.47 7.20
C ILE A 40 19.01 -3.66 6.31
N ASP A 41 20.27 -4.10 6.36
CA ASP A 41 20.73 -5.23 5.55
C ASP A 41 20.11 -6.56 6.01
N ALA A 42 19.87 -6.72 7.30
CA ALA A 42 19.14 -7.88 7.81
C ALA A 42 17.68 -7.92 7.34
N GLY A 43 17.13 -6.76 6.98
CA GLY A 43 15.79 -6.60 6.44
C GLY A 43 15.57 -7.39 5.15
N PHE A 44 16.54 -7.44 4.27
CA PHE A 44 16.42 -8.18 3.00
C PHE A 44 15.99 -9.64 3.23
N ARG A 45 16.58 -10.33 4.19
CA ARG A 45 16.21 -11.72 4.51
C ARG A 45 14.82 -11.84 5.14
N SER A 46 14.49 -10.93 6.06
CA SER A 46 13.24 -10.99 6.80
C SER A 46 12.05 -10.63 5.92
N PHE A 47 12.17 -9.54 5.17
CA PHE A 47 11.12 -9.07 4.29
C PHE A 47 10.95 -9.93 3.04
N THR A 48 12.01 -10.53 2.48
CA THR A 48 11.86 -11.52 1.40
C THR A 48 10.87 -12.61 1.79
N ALA A 49 10.99 -13.14 3.00
CA ALA A 49 10.09 -14.17 3.48
C ALA A 49 8.64 -13.67 3.62
N TYR A 50 8.48 -12.47 4.17
CA TYR A 50 7.18 -11.82 4.33
C TYR A 50 6.50 -11.58 2.97
N TYR A 51 7.21 -11.02 2.00
CA TYR A 51 6.67 -10.74 0.68
C TYR A 51 6.33 -12.01 -0.11
N LYS A 52 7.18 -13.04 -0.04
CA LYS A 52 6.86 -14.34 -0.65
C LYS A 52 5.56 -14.91 -0.10
N ALA A 53 5.36 -14.85 1.21
CA ALA A 53 4.17 -15.38 1.85
C ALA A 53 2.88 -14.60 1.53
N ASN A 54 2.99 -13.30 1.26
CA ASN A 54 1.84 -12.43 1.10
C ASN A 54 1.54 -12.05 -0.35
N TYR A 55 2.56 -11.88 -1.19
CA TYR A 55 2.39 -11.31 -2.54
C TYR A 55 2.70 -12.28 -3.67
N LEU A 56 3.69 -13.18 -3.53
CA LEU A 56 4.19 -13.97 -4.66
C LEU A 56 3.09 -14.79 -5.37
N GLY A 57 2.20 -15.40 -4.61
CA GLY A 57 1.09 -16.20 -5.16
C GLY A 57 -0.02 -15.38 -5.84
N ARG A 58 0.10 -14.04 -5.86
CA ARG A 58 -0.87 -13.11 -6.48
C ARG A 58 -0.30 -12.40 -7.70
N LEU A 59 0.99 -12.58 -7.94
CA LEU A 59 1.67 -12.00 -9.09
C LEU A 59 1.52 -12.88 -10.33
N PRO A 60 1.52 -12.30 -11.54
CA PRO A 60 1.57 -13.06 -12.78
C PRO A 60 2.76 -14.02 -12.80
N ALA A 61 2.59 -15.19 -13.39
CA ALA A 61 3.67 -16.19 -13.51
C ALA A 61 4.78 -15.76 -14.51
N ALA A 62 4.43 -14.90 -15.48
CA ALA A 62 5.35 -14.40 -16.49
C ALA A 62 6.44 -13.52 -15.86
N ARG A 63 7.70 -13.82 -16.11
CA ARG A 63 8.85 -13.15 -15.47
C ARG A 63 9.28 -11.86 -16.17
N ASP A 64 8.75 -11.58 -17.33
CA ASP A 64 8.85 -10.34 -18.10
C ASP A 64 7.78 -9.30 -17.73
N THR A 65 6.88 -9.63 -16.78
CA THR A 65 5.87 -8.73 -16.22
C THR A 65 6.51 -7.43 -15.77
N SER A 66 5.97 -6.29 -16.24
CA SER A 66 6.43 -4.95 -15.84
C SER A 66 5.82 -4.59 -14.50
N ILE A 67 6.66 -4.47 -13.47
CA ILE A 67 6.23 -4.23 -12.08
C ILE A 67 6.82 -2.91 -11.57
N LEU A 68 5.95 -2.02 -11.09
CA LEU A 68 6.33 -0.82 -10.35
C LEU A 68 6.08 -1.03 -8.85
N VAL A 69 7.10 -0.79 -8.05
CA VAL A 69 7.00 -0.73 -6.58
C VAL A 69 7.08 0.73 -6.17
N VAL A 70 6.00 1.28 -5.64
CA VAL A 70 5.92 2.67 -5.17
C VAL A 70 6.24 2.73 -3.68
N SER A 71 7.00 3.74 -3.25
CA SER A 71 7.52 3.86 -1.89
C SER A 71 8.34 2.62 -1.49
N CYS A 72 9.29 2.25 -2.37
CA CYS A 72 10.01 0.98 -2.27
C CYS A 72 11.00 0.93 -1.09
N GLY A 73 11.22 2.04 -0.38
CA GLY A 73 12.16 2.13 0.71
C GLY A 73 13.57 1.66 0.32
N PRO A 74 14.23 0.84 1.16
CA PRO A 74 15.54 0.25 0.85
C PRO A 74 15.51 -0.83 -0.24
N GLY A 75 14.34 -1.09 -0.85
CA GLY A 75 14.19 -2.01 -1.98
C GLY A 75 13.91 -3.47 -1.60
N TYR A 76 13.38 -3.75 -0.42
CA TYR A 76 13.13 -5.14 0.03
C TYR A 76 12.20 -5.92 -0.88
N LEU A 77 11.08 -5.32 -1.31
CA LEU A 77 10.16 -5.98 -2.24
C LEU A 77 10.79 -6.11 -3.63
N VAL A 78 11.49 -5.07 -4.10
CA VAL A 78 12.23 -5.11 -5.38
C VAL A 78 13.24 -6.25 -5.38
N HIS A 79 13.99 -6.42 -4.29
CA HIS A 79 14.94 -7.52 -4.10
C HIS A 79 14.24 -8.89 -4.20
N MET A 80 13.14 -9.07 -3.46
CA MET A 80 12.37 -10.33 -3.52
C MET A 80 11.90 -10.63 -4.94
N LEU A 81 11.35 -9.65 -5.65
CA LEU A 81 10.88 -9.83 -7.02
C LEU A 81 12.03 -10.23 -7.97
N ARG A 82 13.19 -9.59 -7.84
CA ARG A 82 14.39 -9.93 -8.62
C ARG A 82 14.89 -11.34 -8.30
N GLU A 83 14.94 -11.74 -7.03
CA GLU A 83 15.26 -13.12 -6.63
C GLU A 83 14.29 -14.16 -7.22
N GLN A 84 13.02 -13.77 -7.41
CA GLN A 84 12.01 -14.66 -8.02
C GLN A 84 12.06 -14.65 -9.56
N GLY A 85 13.03 -13.95 -10.15
CA GLY A 85 13.26 -13.93 -11.60
C GLY A 85 12.45 -12.91 -12.38
N TYR A 86 11.75 -11.96 -11.74
CA TYR A 86 11.13 -10.85 -12.46
C TYR A 86 12.20 -9.88 -12.96
N HIS A 87 12.26 -9.64 -14.28
CA HIS A 87 13.31 -8.85 -14.90
C HIS A 87 12.94 -7.37 -15.06
N ASN A 88 11.65 -7.06 -15.25
CA ASN A 88 11.14 -5.72 -15.48
C ASN A 88 10.55 -5.14 -14.19
N VAL A 89 11.38 -4.92 -13.19
CA VAL A 89 10.97 -4.36 -11.90
C VAL A 89 11.64 -3.00 -11.72
N LEU A 90 10.86 -1.98 -11.35
CA LEU A 90 11.34 -0.67 -10.96
C LEU A 90 10.78 -0.31 -9.58
N GLY A 91 11.63 0.14 -8.67
CA GLY A 91 11.24 0.75 -7.40
C GLY A 91 11.34 2.27 -7.48
N ILE A 92 10.42 2.98 -6.87
CA ILE A 92 10.53 4.44 -6.65
C ILE A 92 10.29 4.77 -5.19
N ASP A 93 11.05 5.74 -4.69
CA ASP A 93 10.86 6.31 -3.35
C ASP A 93 11.26 7.79 -3.36
N SER A 94 10.59 8.60 -2.55
CA SER A 94 10.92 10.03 -2.43
C SER A 94 12.16 10.29 -1.59
N ASP A 95 12.59 9.33 -0.79
CA ASP A 95 13.76 9.42 0.08
C ASP A 95 15.03 8.99 -0.68
N PRO A 96 15.94 9.94 -0.99
CA PRO A 96 17.15 9.62 -1.73
C PRO A 96 18.13 8.71 -0.98
N GLU A 97 18.12 8.72 0.37
CA GLU A 97 19.01 7.86 1.16
C GLU A 97 18.57 6.40 1.08
N LYS A 98 17.26 6.13 1.14
CA LYS A 98 16.68 4.80 0.96
C LYS A 98 16.98 4.27 -0.45
N VAL A 99 16.79 5.10 -1.47
CA VAL A 99 17.12 4.74 -2.86
C VAL A 99 18.62 4.50 -3.04
N ALA A 100 19.48 5.35 -2.45
CA ALA A 100 20.92 5.12 -2.50
C ALA A 100 21.30 3.78 -1.84
N HIS A 101 20.62 3.40 -0.75
CA HIS A 101 20.81 2.09 -0.12
C HIS A 101 20.40 0.95 -1.07
N ALA A 102 19.22 1.02 -1.68
CA ALA A 102 18.76 0.04 -2.65
C ALA A 102 19.75 -0.13 -3.83
N ARG A 103 20.26 0.99 -4.34
CA ARG A 103 21.26 1.00 -5.44
C ARG A 103 22.58 0.36 -5.05
N ARG A 104 23.04 0.48 -3.79
CA ARG A 104 24.23 -0.26 -3.30
C ARG A 104 24.05 -1.78 -3.37
N HIS A 105 22.81 -2.26 -3.32
CA HIS A 105 22.44 -3.66 -3.52
C HIS A 105 22.11 -4.01 -4.98
N ASN A 106 22.49 -3.14 -5.94
CA ASN A 106 22.22 -3.32 -7.37
C ASN A 106 20.73 -3.47 -7.71
N LEU A 107 19.86 -2.83 -6.94
CA LEU A 107 18.42 -2.84 -7.19
C LEU A 107 18.01 -1.68 -8.11
N PRO A 108 17.11 -1.90 -9.06
CA PRO A 108 16.61 -0.88 -9.97
C PRO A 108 15.63 0.04 -9.23
N CYS A 109 16.15 1.01 -8.50
CA CYS A 109 15.36 1.99 -7.74
C CYS A 109 15.72 3.41 -8.15
N GLU A 110 14.72 4.30 -8.19
CA GLU A 110 14.85 5.71 -8.57
C GLU A 110 14.25 6.62 -7.49
N THR A 111 14.86 7.80 -7.29
CA THR A 111 14.31 8.82 -6.42
C THR A 111 13.24 9.57 -7.18
N ALA A 112 11.98 9.43 -6.74
CA ALA A 112 10.85 10.10 -7.35
C ALA A 112 9.65 10.20 -6.40
N HIS A 113 8.87 11.27 -6.55
CA HIS A 113 7.57 11.41 -5.88
C HIS A 113 6.49 10.65 -6.65
N ALA A 114 5.72 9.83 -5.95
CA ALA A 114 4.78 8.88 -6.55
C ALA A 114 3.76 9.53 -7.50
N PHE A 115 3.17 10.65 -7.10
CA PHE A 115 2.15 11.34 -7.90
C PHE A 115 2.74 11.88 -9.20
N GLU A 116 3.85 12.63 -9.11
CA GLU A 116 4.55 13.19 -10.26
C GLU A 116 5.08 12.09 -11.20
N PHE A 117 5.60 11.01 -10.61
CA PHE A 117 6.14 9.91 -11.39
C PHE A 117 5.06 9.17 -12.19
N LEU A 118 3.87 8.99 -11.61
CA LEU A 118 2.77 8.29 -12.27
C LEU A 118 2.07 9.14 -13.34
N GLU A 119 2.16 10.47 -13.24
CA GLU A 119 1.63 11.36 -14.26
C GLU A 119 2.32 11.12 -15.62
N GLY A 120 1.52 11.01 -16.68
CA GLY A 120 2.00 10.80 -18.04
C GLY A 120 2.58 9.39 -18.34
N ARG A 121 2.40 8.42 -17.45
CA ARG A 121 2.86 7.03 -17.66
C ARG A 121 1.70 6.08 -17.97
N GLU A 122 0.92 6.40 -18.96
CA GLU A 122 -0.26 5.61 -19.31
C GLU A 122 0.12 4.24 -19.87
N GLY A 123 -0.49 3.17 -19.33
CA GLY A 123 -0.31 1.80 -19.80
C GLY A 123 1.13 1.27 -19.75
N ALA A 124 1.95 1.76 -18.83
CA ALA A 124 3.37 1.39 -18.72
C ALA A 124 3.60 0.07 -17.97
N TYR A 125 2.70 -0.27 -17.06
CA TYR A 125 2.92 -1.36 -16.10
C TYR A 125 1.83 -2.43 -16.17
N ASP A 126 2.20 -3.67 -15.86
CA ASP A 126 1.27 -4.79 -15.67
C ASP A 126 0.84 -4.90 -14.20
N VAL A 127 1.74 -4.53 -13.29
CA VAL A 127 1.49 -4.58 -11.84
C VAL A 127 2.05 -3.33 -11.16
N ILE A 128 1.28 -2.73 -10.27
CA ILE A 128 1.76 -1.66 -9.37
C ILE A 128 1.53 -2.11 -7.92
N ILE A 129 2.58 -1.99 -7.09
CA ILE A 129 2.53 -2.35 -5.68
C ILE A 129 3.03 -1.18 -4.85
N PRO A 130 2.15 -0.38 -4.24
CA PRO A 130 2.55 0.58 -3.22
C PRO A 130 2.98 -0.15 -1.94
N GLU A 131 4.20 0.13 -1.48
CA GLU A 131 4.71 -0.36 -0.18
C GLU A 131 4.39 0.61 0.96
N GLN A 132 3.77 1.73 0.66
CA GLN A 132 3.20 2.63 1.65
C GLN A 132 1.77 2.20 1.98
N GLU A 133 1.41 2.23 3.27
CA GLU A 133 0.03 2.04 3.71
C GLU A 133 -0.85 3.18 3.21
N LEU A 134 -2.04 2.85 2.69
CA LEU A 134 -2.95 3.87 2.12
C LEU A 134 -3.38 4.93 3.14
N ASN A 135 -3.43 4.58 4.41
CA ASN A 135 -3.89 5.47 5.47
C ASN A 135 -2.92 6.62 5.83
N HIS A 136 -1.72 6.67 5.25
CA HIS A 136 -0.85 7.86 5.29
C HIS A 136 -1.26 8.95 4.30
N LEU A 137 -2.21 8.67 3.43
CA LEU A 137 -2.86 9.62 2.54
C LEU A 137 -4.23 9.97 3.10
N THR A 138 -4.72 11.17 2.87
CA THR A 138 -6.15 11.47 3.06
C THR A 138 -6.98 10.62 2.09
N LEU A 139 -8.30 10.50 2.34
CA LEU A 139 -9.16 9.70 1.46
C LEU A 139 -9.16 10.23 0.02
N ASP A 140 -9.19 11.55 -0.18
CA ASP A 140 -9.17 12.17 -1.50
C ASP A 140 -7.82 11.92 -2.21
N GLU A 141 -6.70 12.06 -1.50
CA GLU A 141 -5.38 11.73 -2.02
C GLU A 141 -5.25 10.25 -2.36
N THR A 142 -5.83 9.36 -1.54
CA THR A 142 -5.85 7.92 -1.82
C THR A 142 -6.59 7.61 -3.12
N ILE A 143 -7.76 8.21 -3.32
CA ILE A 143 -8.55 8.02 -4.54
C ILE A 143 -7.80 8.55 -5.76
N GLU A 144 -7.18 9.73 -5.64
CA GLU A 144 -6.39 10.31 -6.74
C GLU A 144 -5.14 9.47 -7.06
N PHE A 145 -4.40 9.04 -6.04
CA PHE A 145 -3.26 8.13 -6.19
C PHE A 145 -3.66 6.82 -6.91
N LEU A 146 -4.77 6.21 -6.51
CA LEU A 146 -5.26 4.98 -7.13
C LEU A 146 -5.74 5.21 -8.58
N ARG A 147 -6.30 6.38 -8.89
CA ARG A 147 -6.63 6.76 -10.27
C ARG A 147 -5.37 6.93 -11.13
N LEU A 148 -4.30 7.51 -10.58
CA LEU A 148 -3.00 7.56 -11.25
C LEU A 148 -2.43 6.15 -11.49
N CYS A 149 -2.45 5.29 -10.48
CA CYS A 149 -2.06 3.89 -10.65
C CYS A 149 -2.88 3.19 -11.75
N ARG A 150 -4.21 3.42 -11.77
CA ARG A 150 -5.07 2.84 -12.79
C ARG A 150 -4.72 3.31 -14.19
N ARG A 151 -4.39 4.60 -14.40
CA ARG A 151 -3.95 5.12 -15.70
C ARG A 151 -2.60 4.54 -16.12
N ALA A 152 -1.68 4.38 -15.16
CA ALA A 152 -0.35 3.83 -15.42
C ALA A 152 -0.35 2.31 -15.68
N LEU A 153 -1.39 1.61 -15.28
CA LEU A 153 -1.57 0.19 -15.55
C LEU A 153 -2.14 -0.05 -16.96
N ARG A 154 -1.70 -1.12 -17.59
CA ARG A 154 -2.29 -1.63 -18.83
C ARG A 154 -3.71 -2.14 -18.61
N PRO A 155 -4.57 -2.21 -19.63
CA PRO A 155 -5.83 -2.94 -19.56
C PRO A 155 -5.57 -4.38 -19.06
N GLY A 156 -6.31 -4.82 -18.06
CA GLY A 156 -6.09 -6.10 -17.38
C GLY A 156 -4.94 -6.12 -16.37
N GLY A 157 -4.17 -5.04 -16.25
CA GLY A 157 -3.15 -4.87 -15.22
C GLY A 157 -3.74 -4.77 -13.81
N GLN A 158 -2.93 -5.05 -12.79
CA GLN A 158 -3.41 -5.11 -11.41
C GLN A 158 -2.65 -4.16 -10.48
N VAL A 159 -3.36 -3.64 -9.49
CA VAL A 159 -2.78 -3.01 -8.31
C VAL A 159 -2.88 -3.95 -7.11
N ILE A 160 -1.87 -3.98 -6.25
CA ILE A 160 -1.93 -4.65 -4.94
C ILE A 160 -1.64 -3.61 -3.88
N VAL A 161 -2.62 -3.32 -3.03
CA VAL A 161 -2.54 -2.30 -1.98
C VAL A 161 -2.76 -2.90 -0.61
N TYR A 162 -2.30 -2.23 0.43
CA TYR A 162 -2.61 -2.60 1.80
C TYR A 162 -2.83 -1.38 2.71
N ALA A 163 -3.49 -1.62 3.83
CA ALA A 163 -3.74 -0.62 4.86
C ALA A 163 -3.97 -1.29 6.22
N MET A 164 -4.07 -0.48 7.26
CA MET A 164 -4.45 -0.93 8.60
C MET A 164 -5.92 -1.36 8.62
N ASN A 165 -6.18 -2.48 9.30
CA ASN A 165 -7.53 -3.06 9.39
C ASN A 165 -8.30 -2.54 10.60
N GLY A 166 -9.23 -1.63 10.38
CA GLY A 166 -10.12 -1.10 11.40
C GLY A 166 -11.16 -2.10 11.92
N ALA A 167 -11.36 -3.24 11.25
CA ALA A 167 -12.26 -4.27 11.74
C ALA A 167 -11.67 -5.11 12.89
N ASN A 168 -10.34 -5.06 13.10
CA ASN A 168 -9.72 -5.74 14.22
C ASN A 168 -9.94 -4.92 15.52
N PRO A 169 -10.71 -5.42 16.51
CA PRO A 169 -11.06 -4.64 17.69
C PRO A 169 -9.90 -4.42 18.66
N PHE A 170 -8.82 -5.20 18.56
CA PHE A 170 -7.67 -5.08 19.47
C PHE A 170 -6.69 -4.03 19.01
N VAL A 171 -6.46 -3.93 17.70
CA VAL A 171 -5.42 -3.05 17.16
C VAL A 171 -5.95 -1.93 16.26
N GLY A 172 -7.25 -1.93 15.94
CA GLY A 172 -7.81 -0.94 15.02
C GLY A 172 -7.69 0.50 15.53
N SER A 173 -8.06 0.75 16.80
CA SER A 173 -7.96 2.08 17.40
C SER A 173 -6.50 2.49 17.64
N GLU A 174 -5.67 1.55 18.10
CA GLU A 174 -4.25 1.77 18.30
C GLU A 174 -3.56 2.11 16.98
N ASN A 175 -3.81 1.34 15.93
CA ASN A 175 -3.26 1.60 14.60
C ASN A 175 -3.58 3.02 14.09
N LEU A 176 -4.81 3.52 14.32
CA LEU A 176 -5.19 4.86 13.90
C LEU A 176 -4.47 5.95 14.70
N SER A 177 -4.24 5.70 16.00
CA SER A 177 -3.65 6.68 16.92
C SER A 177 -2.14 6.54 17.05
N HIS A 178 -1.54 5.53 16.45
CA HIS A 178 -0.13 5.21 16.57
C HIS A 178 0.77 6.29 15.96
N ASN A 179 0.41 6.76 14.77
CA ASN A 179 1.08 7.85 14.09
C ASN A 179 0.14 9.02 13.83
N ILE A 180 0.68 10.23 13.92
CA ILE A 180 -0.09 11.46 13.67
C ILE A 180 -0.46 11.67 12.21
N ASP A 181 0.13 10.91 11.30
CA ASP A 181 -0.10 10.92 9.86
C ASP A 181 -0.98 9.75 9.38
N HIS A 182 -1.58 9.00 10.32
CA HIS A 182 -2.65 8.07 10.03
C HIS A 182 -3.99 8.80 9.98
N PHE A 183 -4.57 8.92 8.79
CA PHE A 183 -5.83 9.66 8.60
C PHE A 183 -7.07 8.79 8.80
N TYR A 184 -7.00 7.49 8.49
CA TYR A 184 -8.13 6.56 8.61
C TYR A 184 -7.66 5.10 8.66
N ASN A 185 -8.56 4.24 9.12
CA ASN A 185 -8.45 2.80 8.94
C ASN A 185 -9.46 2.33 7.90
N VAL A 186 -9.19 1.19 7.28
CA VAL A 186 -10.13 0.56 6.35
C VAL A 186 -10.68 -0.74 6.93
N THR A 187 -11.84 -1.11 6.44
CA THR A 187 -12.40 -2.46 6.58
C THR A 187 -12.39 -3.13 5.20
N GLU A 188 -12.77 -4.41 5.13
CA GLU A 188 -12.98 -5.11 3.87
C GLU A 188 -13.90 -4.32 2.92
N TYR A 189 -15.00 -3.76 3.46
CA TYR A 189 -15.97 -3.00 2.66
C TYR A 189 -15.44 -1.65 2.20
N SER A 190 -14.86 -0.86 3.09
CA SER A 190 -14.37 0.46 2.70
C SER A 190 -13.18 0.39 1.76
N LEU A 191 -12.28 -0.60 1.91
CA LEU A 191 -11.19 -0.83 0.96
C LEU A 191 -11.72 -1.20 -0.43
N GLN A 192 -12.75 -2.04 -0.49
CA GLN A 192 -13.43 -2.35 -1.75
C GLN A 192 -14.04 -1.10 -2.37
N GLN A 193 -14.80 -0.31 -1.60
CA GLN A 193 -15.42 0.94 -2.09
C GLN A 193 -14.38 1.94 -2.63
N ILE A 194 -13.26 2.11 -1.93
CA ILE A 194 -12.16 3.01 -2.38
C ILE A 194 -11.63 2.56 -3.75
N LEU A 195 -11.42 1.26 -3.93
CA LEU A 195 -10.94 0.71 -5.21
C LEU A 195 -11.98 0.82 -6.32
N GLU A 196 -13.25 0.57 -6.03
CA GLU A 196 -14.38 0.76 -6.97
C GLU A 196 -14.52 2.22 -7.40
N LEU A 197 -14.46 3.18 -6.44
CA LEU A 197 -14.50 4.63 -6.71
C LEU A 197 -13.29 5.10 -7.54
N SER A 198 -12.17 4.38 -7.45
CA SER A 198 -10.98 4.64 -8.25
C SER A 198 -11.03 3.96 -9.64
N GLY A 199 -12.10 3.22 -9.95
CA GLY A 199 -12.38 2.62 -11.25
C GLY A 199 -11.75 1.24 -11.47
N PHE A 200 -11.38 0.54 -10.40
CA PHE A 200 -10.92 -0.85 -10.46
C PHE A 200 -12.08 -1.84 -10.40
N THR A 201 -11.82 -3.05 -10.89
CA THR A 201 -12.76 -4.17 -10.91
C THR A 201 -12.07 -5.44 -10.38
N ARG A 202 -12.82 -6.55 -10.27
CA ARG A 202 -12.29 -7.86 -9.82
C ARG A 202 -11.48 -7.74 -8.52
N ILE A 203 -12.01 -7.01 -7.55
CA ILE A 203 -11.35 -6.71 -6.28
C ILE A 203 -11.38 -7.95 -5.39
N GLN A 204 -10.21 -8.36 -4.93
CA GLN A 204 -10.04 -9.45 -3.97
C GLN A 204 -9.35 -8.94 -2.71
N VAL A 205 -10.09 -8.91 -1.62
CA VAL A 205 -9.57 -8.51 -0.31
C VAL A 205 -9.05 -9.72 0.44
N PHE A 206 -7.88 -9.59 1.10
CA PHE A 206 -7.23 -10.68 1.80
C PHE A 206 -6.44 -10.21 3.03
N PRO A 207 -6.23 -11.10 4.02
CA PRO A 207 -5.39 -10.81 5.18
C PRO A 207 -3.92 -10.81 4.81
N LEU A 208 -3.11 -9.95 5.45
CA LEU A 208 -1.66 -10.08 5.42
C LEU A 208 -1.16 -10.87 6.62
N LYS A 209 -0.28 -11.84 6.35
CA LYS A 209 0.43 -12.60 7.38
C LYS A 209 1.59 -11.78 7.89
N LEU A 210 1.68 -11.61 9.20
CA LEU A 210 2.73 -10.80 9.84
C LEU A 210 3.97 -11.61 10.25
N TYR A 211 3.87 -12.94 10.26
CA TYR A 211 4.86 -13.82 10.85
C TYR A 211 5.84 -14.39 9.82
N VAL A 212 7.10 -14.47 10.21
CA VAL A 212 8.18 -15.11 9.46
C VAL A 212 8.42 -16.50 10.11
N PHE A 213 7.70 -17.50 9.62
CA PHE A 213 7.53 -18.78 10.32
C PHE A 213 8.82 -19.53 10.56
N TRP A 214 9.63 -19.80 9.55
CA TRP A 214 10.80 -20.67 9.67
C TRP A 214 11.98 -20.13 10.48
N LYS A 215 11.98 -18.84 10.84
CA LYS A 215 13.08 -18.22 11.59
C LYS A 215 12.86 -18.18 13.08
N ASN A 216 11.59 -18.16 13.52
CA ASN A 216 11.23 -18.05 14.93
C ASN A 216 10.05 -18.98 15.22
N PRO A 217 10.26 -20.08 15.98
CA PRO A 217 9.18 -21.01 16.29
C PRO A 217 8.05 -20.38 17.11
N LEU A 218 8.29 -19.33 17.88
CA LEU A 218 7.25 -18.59 18.61
C LEU A 218 6.21 -17.97 17.67
N ASN A 219 6.56 -17.72 16.41
CA ASN A 219 5.60 -17.21 15.42
C ASN A 219 4.50 -18.24 15.13
N TYR A 220 4.76 -19.52 15.22
CA TYR A 220 3.73 -20.56 15.05
C TYR A 220 2.75 -20.57 16.23
N VAL A 221 3.25 -20.32 17.44
CA VAL A 221 2.40 -20.14 18.63
C VAL A 221 1.54 -18.88 18.47
N GLY A 222 2.16 -17.77 18.08
CA GLY A 222 1.45 -16.52 17.78
C GLY A 222 0.35 -16.70 16.72
N LEU A 223 0.66 -17.42 15.63
CA LEU A 223 -0.32 -17.76 14.60
C LEU A 223 -1.48 -18.60 15.14
N ALA A 224 -1.20 -19.62 15.94
CA ALA A 224 -2.25 -20.44 16.52
C ALA A 224 -3.17 -19.63 17.44
N VAL A 225 -2.60 -18.82 18.34
CA VAL A 225 -3.34 -17.97 19.27
C VAL A 225 -4.19 -16.95 18.50
N THR A 226 -3.60 -16.22 17.56
CA THR A 226 -4.35 -15.22 16.77
C THR A 226 -5.44 -15.86 15.93
N THR A 227 -5.24 -17.06 15.39
CA THR A 227 -6.27 -17.80 14.64
C THR A 227 -7.47 -18.13 15.53
N VAL A 228 -7.22 -18.62 16.76
CA VAL A 228 -8.28 -18.91 17.72
C VAL A 228 -9.04 -17.61 18.08
N LEU A 229 -8.33 -16.54 18.39
CA LEU A 229 -8.94 -15.25 18.69
C LEU A 229 -9.78 -14.72 17.52
N GLU A 230 -9.30 -14.82 16.30
CA GLU A 230 -10.07 -14.40 15.11
C GLU A 230 -11.35 -15.24 14.93
N LEU A 231 -11.32 -16.54 15.19
CA LEU A 231 -12.51 -17.39 15.15
C LEU A 231 -13.55 -16.99 16.20
N LEU A 232 -13.09 -16.75 17.44
CA LEU A 232 -13.97 -16.28 18.51
C LEU A 232 -14.59 -14.92 18.18
N LEU A 233 -13.79 -13.98 17.70
CA LEU A 233 -14.26 -12.66 17.29
C LEU A 233 -15.28 -12.73 16.16
N ARG A 234 -15.07 -13.59 15.17
CA ARG A 234 -16.07 -13.79 14.09
C ARG A 234 -17.40 -14.24 14.67
N GLY A 235 -17.40 -15.13 15.67
CA GLY A 235 -18.60 -15.52 16.41
C GLY A 235 -19.27 -14.33 17.08
N VAL A 236 -18.51 -13.49 17.78
CA VAL A 236 -19.00 -12.26 18.40
C VAL A 236 -19.60 -11.31 17.36
N PHE A 237 -18.92 -11.06 16.24
CA PHE A 237 -19.45 -10.21 15.18
C PHE A 237 -20.80 -10.71 14.63
N VAL A 238 -20.95 -12.03 14.49
CA VAL A 238 -22.23 -12.63 14.07
C VAL A 238 -23.34 -12.32 15.05
N LEU A 239 -23.08 -12.37 16.36
CA LEU A 239 -24.06 -11.99 17.40
C LEU A 239 -24.49 -10.52 17.28
N TYR A 240 -23.62 -9.64 16.80
CA TYR A 240 -23.95 -8.24 16.49
C TYR A 240 -24.53 -8.03 15.07
N GLY A 241 -24.89 -9.10 14.38
CA GLY A 241 -25.42 -9.03 13.02
C GLY A 241 -24.40 -8.58 11.96
N LYS A 242 -23.10 -8.72 12.22
CA LYS A 242 -22.01 -8.35 11.32
C LYS A 242 -21.30 -9.59 10.78
N LYS A 243 -20.95 -9.56 9.49
CA LYS A 243 -20.15 -10.60 8.86
C LYS A 243 -18.79 -10.02 8.49
N VAL A 244 -17.76 -10.34 9.27
CA VAL A 244 -16.38 -9.90 9.04
C VAL A 244 -15.53 -11.11 8.66
N ARG A 245 -14.85 -11.04 7.51
CA ARG A 245 -14.02 -12.14 7.00
C ARG A 245 -12.55 -11.96 7.33
N VAL A 246 -12.06 -10.72 7.33
CA VAL A 246 -10.65 -10.38 7.55
C VAL A 246 -10.51 -9.65 8.89
N LEU A 247 -9.81 -10.27 9.83
CA LEU A 247 -9.54 -9.73 11.17
C LEU A 247 -8.02 -9.58 11.46
N SER A 248 -7.16 -9.84 10.49
CA SER A 248 -5.71 -9.60 10.62
C SER A 248 -5.39 -8.13 10.92
N LYS A 249 -4.23 -7.85 11.51
CA LYS A 249 -3.76 -6.47 11.79
C LYS A 249 -3.77 -5.59 10.54
N LYS A 250 -3.27 -6.13 9.42
CA LYS A 250 -3.23 -5.46 8.12
C LYS A 250 -4.12 -6.19 7.11
N ILE A 251 -4.77 -5.43 6.28
CA ILE A 251 -5.65 -5.89 5.21
C ILE A 251 -5.09 -5.43 3.87
N ALA A 252 -5.16 -6.28 2.88
CA ALA A 252 -4.72 -5.96 1.53
C ALA A 252 -5.80 -6.28 0.50
N ALA A 253 -5.68 -5.70 -0.67
CA ALA A 253 -6.51 -6.03 -1.82
C ALA A 253 -5.68 -6.06 -3.09
N SER A 254 -6.04 -6.97 -4.00
CA SER A 254 -5.67 -6.90 -5.41
C SER A 254 -6.89 -6.49 -6.23
N ALA A 255 -6.68 -5.61 -7.19
CA ALA A 255 -7.74 -5.09 -8.05
C ALA A 255 -7.21 -4.91 -9.47
N VAL A 256 -8.06 -5.03 -10.47
CA VAL A 256 -7.69 -5.10 -11.88
C VAL A 256 -8.33 -3.95 -12.65
N VAL A 257 -7.57 -3.39 -13.60
CA VAL A 257 -8.08 -2.42 -14.58
C VAL A 257 -9.02 -3.14 -15.57
N PRO A 258 -10.22 -2.61 -15.83
CA PRO A 258 -11.14 -3.19 -16.79
C PRO A 258 -10.57 -3.26 -18.21
#